data_49f0957ee3f4f759936ba00f2a8b5d25
#
_entry.id   49f0957ee3f4f759936ba00f2a8b5d25
#
_cell.length_a   1.000
_cell.length_b   1.000
_cell.length_c   1.000
_cell.angle_alpha   90.00
_cell.angle_beta   90.00
_cell.angle_gamma   90.00
#
_symmetry.space_group_name_H-M   'P 1'
#
loop_
_entity.id
_entity.type
_entity.pdbx_description
1 polymer ?
#
loop_
_entity_poly.entity_id
_entity_poly.type
_entity_poly.pdbx_seq_one_letter_code
_entity_poly.pdbx_strand_id
1 'polypeptide(L)'
;MSTTFHLVRHGLKERRIGDVSLTSEGVLQAEATALHFAKATSPVTKILTSPLRRAQETANMIARHIQSPITVDLRLRERANWGDCPDQSFEEFIAIWDRCTSDPDYIPPVGDSAKQAGERLASLLTELSKEEPENSNIIVVAHGGLITDFLVQIFTERELNVWYSDFITMQNQLIPECSITTLIHDQGNYTIKAFASTEHLYKLK
;
A
#
# COMPACT_ATOMS: atom_id res chain seq x y z
N MET A 1 13.02 10.59 -17.13
CA MET A 1 13.48 10.35 -15.74
C MET A 1 12.54 9.33 -15.15
N SER A 2 13.00 8.12 -14.86
CA SER A 2 12.14 7.06 -14.34
C SER A 2 12.39 6.83 -12.85
N THR A 3 11.32 6.57 -12.10
CA THR A 3 11.35 6.19 -10.69
C THR A 3 10.57 4.90 -10.52
N THR A 4 11.14 3.93 -9.82
CA THR A 4 10.46 2.68 -9.48
C THR A 4 9.88 2.76 -8.08
N PHE A 5 8.58 2.52 -7.95
CA PHE A 5 7.87 2.44 -6.68
C PHE A 5 7.48 1.00 -6.39
N HIS A 6 7.82 0.51 -5.21
CA HIS A 6 7.36 -0.76 -4.68
C HIS A 6 6.31 -0.48 -3.61
N LEU A 7 5.03 -0.56 -3.98
CA LEU A 7 3.92 -0.39 -3.04
C LEU A 7 3.72 -1.70 -2.30
N VAL A 8 3.94 -1.69 -1.00
CA VAL A 8 3.88 -2.87 -0.13
C VAL A 8 2.70 -2.71 0.83
N ARG A 9 1.74 -3.64 0.80
CA ARG A 9 0.76 -3.72 1.88
C ARG A 9 1.44 -4.23 3.14
N HIS A 10 1.12 -3.65 4.31
CA HIS A 10 1.60 -4.16 5.60
C HIS A 10 1.28 -5.65 5.82
N GLY A 11 2.00 -6.33 6.69
CA GLY A 11 1.76 -7.73 7.08
C GLY A 11 0.43 -7.91 7.83
N LEU A 12 0.02 -9.17 8.02
CA LEU A 12 -1.23 -9.52 8.69
C LEU A 12 -1.30 -8.87 10.08
N LYS A 13 -2.32 -8.05 10.29
CA LYS A 13 -2.55 -7.32 11.55
C LYS A 13 -3.46 -8.08 12.50
N GLU A 14 -3.40 -7.75 13.79
CA GLU A 14 -4.36 -8.22 14.78
C GLU A 14 -5.79 -7.76 14.44
N ARG A 15 -6.77 -8.63 14.73
CA ARG A 15 -8.20 -8.35 14.50
C ARG A 15 -8.81 -7.67 15.74
N ARG A 16 -8.39 -6.44 15.97
CA ARG A 16 -8.90 -5.59 17.07
C ARG A 16 -9.16 -4.18 16.56
N ILE A 17 -9.99 -3.44 17.34
CA ILE A 17 -10.26 -2.03 17.08
C ILE A 17 -9.01 -1.17 17.32
N GLY A 18 -8.84 -0.11 16.54
CA GLY A 18 -7.79 0.89 16.71
C GLY A 18 -6.52 0.62 15.89
N ASP A 19 -5.45 1.27 16.30
CA ASP A 19 -4.14 1.14 15.65
C ASP A 19 -3.37 -0.06 16.24
N VAL A 20 -3.45 -1.19 15.56
CA VAL A 20 -3.00 -2.49 16.04
C VAL A 20 -1.69 -2.94 15.40
N SER A 21 -0.97 -3.83 16.11
CA SER A 21 0.26 -4.47 15.68
C SER A 21 0.04 -5.55 14.63
N LEU A 22 1.13 -6.04 14.08
CA LEU A 22 1.17 -7.29 13.32
C LEU A 22 0.90 -8.50 14.24
N THR A 23 0.30 -9.53 13.66
CA THR A 23 0.29 -10.88 14.25
C THR A 23 1.66 -11.53 14.13
N SER A 24 1.87 -12.69 14.80
CA SER A 24 3.09 -13.48 14.59
C SER A 24 3.26 -13.90 13.13
N GLU A 25 2.19 -14.22 12.42
CA GLU A 25 2.21 -14.51 10.99
C GLU A 25 2.59 -13.25 10.17
N GLY A 26 2.01 -12.09 10.51
CA GLY A 26 2.36 -10.82 9.87
C GLY A 26 3.83 -10.44 10.03
N VAL A 27 4.42 -10.78 11.18
CA VAL A 27 5.86 -10.62 11.42
C VAL A 27 6.67 -11.51 10.47
N LEU A 28 6.29 -12.76 10.28
CA LEU A 28 6.96 -13.68 9.33
C LEU A 28 6.81 -13.20 7.88
N GLN A 29 5.63 -12.69 7.50
CA GLN A 29 5.40 -12.12 6.18
C GLN A 29 6.31 -10.89 5.94
N ALA A 30 6.41 -10.00 6.93
CA ALA A 30 7.26 -8.82 6.86
C ALA A 30 8.75 -9.18 6.78
N GLU A 31 9.19 -10.21 7.50
CA GLU A 31 10.56 -10.74 7.44
C GLU A 31 10.88 -11.31 6.05
N ALA A 32 9.97 -12.08 5.45
CA ALA A 32 10.13 -12.59 4.08
C ALA A 32 10.25 -11.46 3.06
N THR A 33 9.44 -10.42 3.23
CA THR A 33 9.46 -9.23 2.38
C THR A 33 10.79 -8.48 2.54
N ALA A 34 11.30 -8.37 3.75
CA ALA A 34 12.61 -7.77 4.03
C ALA A 34 13.76 -8.54 3.35
N LEU A 35 13.76 -9.87 3.46
CA LEU A 35 14.73 -10.73 2.79
C LEU A 35 14.64 -10.67 1.26
N HIS A 36 13.44 -10.47 0.71
CA HIS A 36 13.26 -10.26 -0.72
C HIS A 36 13.98 -8.98 -1.18
N PHE A 37 13.74 -7.85 -0.51
CA PHE A 37 14.39 -6.58 -0.87
C PHE A 37 15.90 -6.59 -0.61
N ALA A 38 16.36 -7.28 0.42
CA ALA A 38 17.81 -7.42 0.69
C ALA A 38 18.57 -8.20 -0.39
N LYS A 39 17.87 -9.03 -1.19
CA LYS A 39 18.45 -9.78 -2.32
C LYS A 39 18.28 -9.06 -3.66
N ALA A 40 17.60 -7.91 -3.70
CA ALA A 40 17.39 -7.16 -4.92
C ALA A 40 18.74 -6.64 -5.47
N THR A 41 18.89 -6.72 -6.78
CA THR A 41 20.11 -6.25 -7.47
C THR A 41 20.20 -4.73 -7.54
N SER A 42 19.07 -4.06 -7.56
CA SER A 42 18.99 -2.60 -7.58
C SER A 42 18.84 -2.07 -6.14
N PRO A 43 19.71 -1.17 -5.68
CA PRO A 43 19.64 -0.65 -4.32
C PRO A 43 18.36 0.16 -4.10
N VAL A 44 17.75 -0.03 -2.94
CA VAL A 44 16.64 0.81 -2.47
C VAL A 44 17.19 2.15 -2.02
N THR A 45 16.64 3.23 -2.57
CA THR A 45 17.11 4.61 -2.28
C THR A 45 16.36 5.25 -1.12
N LYS A 46 15.10 4.84 -0.89
CA LYS A 46 14.25 5.42 0.15
C LYS A 46 13.16 4.44 0.60
N ILE A 47 12.79 4.52 1.89
CA ILE A 47 11.62 3.82 2.44
C ILE A 47 10.68 4.85 3.04
N LEU A 48 9.42 4.81 2.63
CA LEU A 48 8.34 5.57 3.26
C LEU A 48 7.34 4.62 3.88
N THR A 49 6.66 5.05 4.95
CA THR A 49 5.64 4.25 5.61
C THR A 49 4.47 5.09 6.11
N SER A 50 3.29 4.46 6.15
CA SER A 50 2.11 4.97 6.84
C SER A 50 2.39 5.21 8.33
N PRO A 51 1.71 6.18 8.97
CA PRO A 51 1.81 6.39 10.41
C PRO A 51 1.19 5.25 11.23
N LEU A 52 0.38 4.35 10.63
CA LEU A 52 -0.25 3.27 11.36
C LEU A 52 0.75 2.17 11.73
N ARG A 53 0.65 1.68 12.97
CA ARG A 53 1.60 0.80 13.63
C ARG A 53 1.99 -0.42 12.79
N ARG A 54 1.03 -1.13 12.24
CA ARG A 54 1.26 -2.32 11.38
C ARG A 54 2.13 -2.05 10.16
N ALA A 55 1.99 -0.86 9.56
CA ALA A 55 2.83 -0.46 8.42
C ALA A 55 4.24 -0.08 8.88
N GLN A 56 4.37 0.64 10.00
CA GLN A 56 5.67 0.96 10.58
C GLN A 56 6.43 -0.30 11.00
N GLU A 57 5.77 -1.28 11.61
CA GLU A 57 6.39 -2.55 11.99
C GLU A 57 6.90 -3.31 10.75
N THR A 58 6.11 -3.36 9.66
CA THR A 58 6.54 -3.94 8.39
C THR A 58 7.74 -3.19 7.79
N ALA A 59 7.67 -1.87 7.73
CA ALA A 59 8.74 -1.03 7.20
C ALA A 59 10.04 -1.14 8.03
N ASN A 60 9.94 -1.23 9.36
CA ASN A 60 11.08 -1.40 10.25
C ASN A 60 11.83 -2.72 9.99
N MET A 61 11.11 -3.81 9.68
CA MET A 61 11.74 -5.07 9.30
C MET A 61 12.51 -4.93 8.00
N ILE A 62 11.90 -4.34 6.97
CA ILE A 62 12.56 -4.11 5.68
C ILE A 62 13.81 -3.25 5.89
N ALA A 63 13.68 -2.13 6.59
CA ALA A 63 14.76 -1.17 6.81
C ALA A 63 15.99 -1.77 7.52
N ARG A 64 15.77 -2.66 8.48
CA ARG A 64 16.88 -3.34 9.20
C ARG A 64 17.72 -4.21 8.27
N HIS A 65 17.09 -4.87 7.28
CA HIS A 65 17.80 -5.76 6.35
C HIS A 65 18.56 -5.00 5.27
N ILE A 66 18.04 -3.85 4.82
CA ILE A 66 18.65 -3.07 3.75
C ILE A 66 19.43 -1.83 4.29
N GLN A 67 19.41 -1.61 5.61
CA GLN A 67 20.09 -0.50 6.30
C GLN A 67 19.72 0.88 5.74
N SER A 68 18.43 1.10 5.45
CA SER A 68 17.91 2.35 4.92
C SER A 68 17.03 3.06 5.95
N PRO A 69 17.09 4.40 6.06
CA PRO A 69 16.21 5.14 6.94
C PRO A 69 14.76 5.10 6.47
N ILE A 70 13.82 5.24 7.43
CA ILE A 70 12.39 5.30 7.16
C ILE A 70 11.89 6.73 7.35
N THR A 71 11.05 7.17 6.42
CA THR A 71 10.27 8.40 6.54
C THR A 71 8.79 8.03 6.73
N VAL A 72 8.16 8.57 7.78
CA VAL A 72 6.71 8.45 7.98
C VAL A 72 6.01 9.58 7.23
N ASP A 73 5.02 9.24 6.39
CA ASP A 73 4.21 10.22 5.67
C ASP A 73 2.72 9.98 5.93
N LEU A 74 2.01 11.02 6.36
CA LEU A 74 0.58 10.95 6.68
C LEU A 74 -0.29 10.62 5.45
N ARG A 75 0.19 10.95 4.26
CA ARG A 75 -0.48 10.63 2.99
C ARG A 75 -0.55 9.12 2.72
N LEU A 76 0.21 8.31 3.45
CA LEU A 76 0.20 6.85 3.37
C LEU A 76 -0.77 6.18 4.33
N ARG A 77 -1.53 6.95 5.14
CA ARG A 77 -2.56 6.39 6.02
C ARG A 77 -3.67 5.73 5.19
N GLU A 78 -4.24 4.63 5.71
CA GLU A 78 -5.44 4.01 5.11
C GLU A 78 -6.60 5.03 5.07
N ARG A 79 -7.48 4.93 4.09
CA ARG A 79 -8.62 5.85 3.95
C ARG A 79 -9.51 5.92 5.19
N ALA A 80 -9.66 4.78 5.89
CA ALA A 80 -10.33 4.69 7.16
C ALA A 80 -9.72 3.55 7.99
N ASN A 81 -9.78 3.66 9.30
CA ASN A 81 -9.36 2.60 10.21
C ASN A 81 -10.44 2.36 11.25
N TRP A 82 -10.82 1.10 11.47
CA TRP A 82 -11.81 0.77 12.50
C TRP A 82 -11.32 1.22 13.88
N GLY A 83 -12.06 2.09 14.52
CA GLY A 83 -11.69 2.78 15.77
C GLY A 83 -11.36 4.26 15.61
N ASP A 84 -11.31 4.79 14.38
CA ASP A 84 -11.21 6.24 14.16
C ASP A 84 -12.52 6.95 14.51
N CYS A 85 -13.66 6.27 14.33
CA CYS A 85 -14.98 6.75 14.77
C CYS A 85 -15.34 6.08 16.12
N PRO A 86 -15.53 6.85 17.21
CA PRO A 86 -15.97 6.31 18.49
C PRO A 86 -17.29 5.54 18.35
N ASP A 87 -17.43 4.46 19.12
CA ASP A 87 -18.64 3.64 19.23
C ASP A 87 -19.14 2.97 17.93
N GLN A 88 -18.36 3.05 16.85
CA GLN A 88 -18.68 2.40 15.57
C GLN A 88 -18.50 0.88 15.68
N SER A 89 -19.55 0.13 15.37
CA SER A 89 -19.46 -1.34 15.24
C SER A 89 -18.62 -1.74 14.02
N PHE A 90 -18.18 -2.99 13.99
CA PHE A 90 -17.43 -3.50 12.83
C PHE A 90 -18.32 -3.57 11.57
N GLU A 91 -19.59 -3.93 11.72
CA GLU A 91 -20.58 -3.98 10.64
C GLU A 91 -20.81 -2.61 10.02
N GLU A 92 -20.94 -1.55 10.85
CA GLU A 92 -21.06 -0.17 10.36
C GLU A 92 -19.79 0.30 9.66
N PHE A 93 -18.62 -0.05 10.19
CA PHE A 93 -17.35 0.24 9.53
C PHE A 93 -17.28 -0.41 8.13
N ILE A 94 -17.64 -1.69 8.00
CA ILE A 94 -17.65 -2.39 6.70
C ILE A 94 -18.67 -1.79 5.74
N ALA A 95 -19.87 -1.45 6.21
CA ALA A 95 -20.88 -0.83 5.35
C ALA A 95 -20.41 0.52 4.77
N ILE A 96 -19.74 1.35 5.57
CA ILE A 96 -19.14 2.61 5.12
C ILE A 96 -17.97 2.34 4.15
N TRP A 97 -17.13 1.35 4.46
CA TRP A 97 -16.02 0.93 3.60
C TRP A 97 -16.50 0.52 2.20
N ASP A 98 -17.52 -0.33 2.14
CA ASP A 98 -18.10 -0.82 0.88
C ASP A 98 -18.77 0.32 0.11
N ARG A 99 -19.41 1.25 0.81
CA ARG A 99 -19.96 2.45 0.19
C ARG A 99 -18.89 3.34 -0.43
N CYS A 100 -17.77 3.61 0.27
CA CYS A 100 -16.65 4.35 -0.29
C CYS A 100 -16.02 3.65 -1.50
N THR A 101 -16.07 2.32 -1.54
CA THR A 101 -15.55 1.54 -2.68
C THR A 101 -16.49 1.61 -3.88
N SER A 102 -17.82 1.54 -3.66
CA SER A 102 -18.83 1.59 -4.74
C SER A 102 -19.11 2.99 -5.25
N ASP A 103 -18.91 4.00 -4.41
CA ASP A 103 -19.05 5.43 -4.72
C ASP A 103 -17.76 6.16 -4.27
N PRO A 104 -16.76 6.28 -5.16
CA PRO A 104 -15.45 6.86 -4.81
C PRO A 104 -15.50 8.32 -4.36
N ASP A 105 -16.55 9.06 -4.70
CA ASP A 105 -16.76 10.44 -4.27
C ASP A 105 -17.49 10.55 -2.91
N TYR A 106 -18.03 9.44 -2.37
CA TYR A 106 -18.68 9.44 -1.06
C TYR A 106 -17.69 9.77 0.05
N ILE A 107 -17.93 10.86 0.77
CA ILE A 107 -17.15 11.31 1.91
C ILE A 107 -17.74 10.67 3.18
N PRO A 108 -17.01 9.77 3.87
CA PRO A 108 -17.48 9.17 5.11
C PRO A 108 -17.47 10.18 6.26
N PRO A 109 -18.20 9.93 7.37
CA PRO A 109 -18.17 10.79 8.56
C PRO A 109 -16.76 10.96 9.16
N VAL A 110 -15.92 9.93 9.06
CA VAL A 110 -14.52 9.93 9.51
C VAL A 110 -13.67 9.20 8.47
N GLY A 111 -12.50 9.76 8.17
CA GLY A 111 -11.61 9.25 7.13
C GLY A 111 -11.80 9.96 5.79
N ASP A 112 -11.32 9.34 4.73
CA ASP A 112 -11.35 9.88 3.37
C ASP A 112 -12.31 9.08 2.48
N SER A 113 -12.79 9.72 1.40
CA SER A 113 -13.35 8.99 0.27
C SER A 113 -12.25 8.17 -0.43
N ALA A 114 -12.65 7.17 -1.24
CA ALA A 114 -11.67 6.40 -2.03
C ALA A 114 -10.89 7.32 -2.98
N LYS A 115 -11.56 8.30 -3.58
CA LYS A 115 -10.93 9.31 -4.45
C LYS A 115 -9.89 10.16 -3.71
N GLN A 116 -10.24 10.71 -2.54
CA GLN A 116 -9.31 11.50 -1.72
C GLN A 116 -8.08 10.68 -1.31
N ALA A 117 -8.27 9.41 -0.93
CA ALA A 117 -7.18 8.51 -0.60
C ALA A 117 -6.25 8.25 -1.78
N GLY A 118 -6.81 7.95 -2.96
CA GLY A 118 -6.03 7.76 -4.19
C GLY A 118 -5.26 9.03 -4.58
N GLU A 119 -5.90 10.21 -4.49
CA GLU A 119 -5.26 11.52 -4.77
C GLU A 119 -4.08 11.81 -3.83
N ARG A 120 -4.20 11.45 -2.53
CA ARG A 120 -3.10 11.61 -1.56
C ARG A 120 -1.87 10.80 -1.97
N LEU A 121 -2.07 9.54 -2.33
CA LEU A 121 -0.98 8.68 -2.75
C LEU A 121 -0.38 9.16 -4.08
N ALA A 122 -1.20 9.54 -5.05
CA ALA A 122 -0.75 10.08 -6.32
C ALA A 122 0.10 11.35 -6.14
N SER A 123 -0.32 12.26 -5.25
CA SER A 123 0.43 13.46 -4.89
C SER A 123 1.81 13.13 -4.33
N LEU A 124 1.89 12.20 -3.38
CA LEU A 124 3.16 11.77 -2.78
C LEU A 124 4.11 11.16 -3.83
N LEU A 125 3.62 10.22 -4.65
CA LEU A 125 4.46 9.56 -5.65
C LEU A 125 4.94 10.54 -6.73
N THR A 126 4.10 11.51 -7.10
CA THR A 126 4.45 12.56 -8.04
C THR A 126 5.53 13.50 -7.48
N GLU A 127 5.44 13.87 -6.21
CA GLU A 127 6.45 14.67 -5.50
C GLU A 127 7.79 13.92 -5.46
N LEU A 128 7.79 12.67 -4.99
CA LEU A 128 8.99 11.84 -4.92
C LEU A 128 9.67 11.65 -6.29
N SER A 129 8.88 11.48 -7.37
CA SER A 129 9.45 11.33 -8.70
C SER A 129 10.15 12.59 -9.24
N LYS A 130 9.87 13.76 -8.66
CA LYS A 130 10.52 15.02 -9.02
C LYS A 130 11.73 15.34 -8.13
N GLU A 131 11.67 14.91 -6.87
CA GLU A 131 12.70 15.24 -5.86
C GLU A 131 13.84 14.22 -5.83
N GLU A 132 13.54 12.94 -6.12
CA GLU A 132 14.53 11.88 -6.04
C GLU A 132 15.35 11.76 -7.34
N PRO A 133 16.61 11.31 -7.25
CA PRO A 133 17.44 11.09 -8.42
C PRO A 133 16.81 10.15 -9.45
N GLU A 134 17.22 10.28 -10.71
CA GLU A 134 16.80 9.39 -11.79
C GLU A 134 17.15 7.93 -11.44
N ASN A 135 16.26 7.00 -11.81
CA ASN A 135 16.35 5.57 -11.53
C ASN A 135 16.31 5.20 -10.04
N SER A 136 15.74 6.05 -9.20
CA SER A 136 15.49 5.74 -7.80
C SER A 136 14.54 4.54 -7.64
N ASN A 137 14.85 3.70 -6.64
CA ASN A 137 14.01 2.59 -6.18
C ASN A 137 13.45 2.92 -4.80
N ILE A 138 12.14 3.12 -4.71
CA ILE A 138 11.48 3.60 -3.50
C ILE A 138 10.50 2.54 -3.00
N ILE A 139 10.62 2.15 -1.74
CA ILE A 139 9.65 1.30 -1.07
C ILE A 139 8.64 2.17 -0.34
N VAL A 140 7.36 1.89 -0.55
CA VAL A 140 6.24 2.57 0.09
C VAL A 140 5.38 1.54 0.82
N VAL A 141 5.50 1.50 2.15
CA VAL A 141 4.72 0.56 2.99
C VAL A 141 3.42 1.22 3.41
N ALA A 142 2.31 0.68 2.92
CA ALA A 142 0.98 1.26 3.08
C ALA A 142 -0.11 0.19 3.30
N HIS A 143 -1.30 0.39 2.75
CA HIS A 143 -2.51 -0.38 3.03
C HIS A 143 -3.18 -0.83 1.75
N GLY A 144 -3.97 -1.92 1.84
CA GLY A 144 -4.65 -2.49 0.68
C GLY A 144 -5.64 -1.53 0.04
N GLY A 145 -6.48 -0.87 0.83
CA GLY A 145 -7.46 0.09 0.32
C GLY A 145 -6.80 1.29 -0.36
N LEU A 146 -5.82 1.91 0.29
CA LEU A 146 -5.09 3.05 -0.28
C LEU A 146 -4.42 2.70 -1.62
N ILE A 147 -3.76 1.54 -1.71
CA ILE A 147 -3.11 1.10 -2.95
C ILE A 147 -4.17 0.88 -4.04
N THR A 148 -5.27 0.22 -3.71
CA THR A 148 -6.36 -0.03 -4.67
C THR A 148 -7.01 1.27 -5.14
N ASP A 149 -7.33 2.19 -4.22
CA ASP A 149 -7.93 3.49 -4.52
C ASP A 149 -7.06 4.30 -5.49
N PHE A 150 -5.74 4.27 -5.29
CA PHE A 150 -4.78 4.88 -6.20
C PHE A 150 -4.78 4.20 -7.59
N LEU A 151 -4.73 2.87 -7.65
CA LEU A 151 -4.68 2.14 -8.91
C LEU A 151 -5.94 2.39 -9.75
N VAL A 152 -7.11 2.33 -9.14
CA VAL A 152 -8.41 2.57 -9.81
C VAL A 152 -8.52 4.01 -10.34
N GLN A 153 -7.86 4.95 -9.70
CA GLN A 153 -7.87 6.36 -10.14
C GLN A 153 -6.90 6.65 -11.28
N ILE A 154 -5.75 5.97 -11.29
CA ILE A 154 -4.67 6.25 -12.26
C ILE A 154 -4.80 5.43 -13.53
N PHE A 155 -5.32 4.20 -13.44
CA PHE A 155 -5.42 3.29 -14.57
C PHE A 155 -6.86 3.10 -14.99
N THR A 156 -7.08 2.90 -16.28
CA THR A 156 -8.40 2.51 -16.81
C THR A 156 -8.74 1.08 -16.40
N GLU A 157 -10.03 0.77 -16.32
CA GLU A 157 -10.50 -0.59 -16.04
C GLU A 157 -9.89 -1.62 -17.02
N ARG A 158 -9.73 -1.26 -18.28
CA ARG A 158 -9.11 -2.12 -19.29
C ARG A 158 -7.65 -2.47 -18.95
N GLU A 159 -6.87 -1.50 -18.45
CA GLU A 159 -5.48 -1.73 -18.04
C GLU A 159 -5.41 -2.58 -16.78
N LEU A 160 -6.32 -2.35 -15.83
CA LEU A 160 -6.40 -3.13 -14.61
C LEU A 160 -6.84 -4.57 -14.86
N ASN A 161 -7.78 -4.78 -15.79
CA ASN A 161 -8.30 -6.11 -16.14
C ASN A 161 -7.25 -7.00 -16.86
N VAL A 162 -6.12 -6.45 -17.31
CA VAL A 162 -4.96 -7.24 -17.75
C VAL A 162 -4.33 -8.02 -16.60
N TRP A 163 -4.38 -7.46 -15.37
CA TRP A 163 -3.80 -8.05 -14.17
C TRP A 163 -4.76 -8.95 -13.42
N TYR A 164 -6.02 -8.58 -13.38
CA TYR A 164 -7.07 -9.37 -12.75
C TYR A 164 -8.42 -9.10 -13.43
N SER A 165 -9.08 -10.15 -13.92
CA SER A 165 -10.43 -10.05 -14.50
C SER A 165 -11.41 -9.46 -13.49
N ASP A 166 -12.28 -8.56 -13.94
CA ASP A 166 -13.25 -7.88 -13.09
C ASP A 166 -12.63 -7.11 -11.90
N PHE A 167 -11.47 -6.47 -12.14
CA PHE A 167 -10.69 -5.79 -11.12
C PHE A 167 -11.53 -4.88 -10.21
N ILE A 168 -12.38 -4.04 -10.81
CA ILE A 168 -13.20 -3.07 -10.07
C ILE A 168 -14.16 -3.77 -9.09
N THR A 169 -14.79 -4.86 -9.50
CA THR A 169 -15.68 -5.64 -8.63
C THR A 169 -14.93 -6.33 -7.50
N MET A 170 -13.72 -6.81 -7.78
CA MET A 170 -12.92 -7.61 -6.84
C MET A 170 -11.91 -6.80 -6.01
N GLN A 171 -11.81 -5.50 -6.23
CA GLN A 171 -10.75 -4.62 -5.73
C GLN A 171 -10.46 -4.73 -4.23
N ASN A 172 -11.47 -4.98 -3.40
CA ASN A 172 -11.30 -5.11 -1.94
C ASN A 172 -10.47 -6.35 -1.52
N GLN A 173 -10.23 -7.31 -2.44
CA GLN A 173 -9.56 -8.58 -2.15
C GLN A 173 -8.22 -8.75 -2.87
N LEU A 174 -7.86 -7.80 -3.75
CA LEU A 174 -6.77 -8.00 -4.71
C LEU A 174 -5.37 -7.69 -4.18
N ILE A 175 -5.23 -7.05 -3.04
CA ILE A 175 -3.94 -6.66 -2.45
C ILE A 175 -3.71 -7.46 -1.16
N PRO A 176 -3.15 -8.68 -1.21
CA PRO A 176 -2.85 -9.48 -0.01
C PRO A 176 -1.81 -8.81 0.91
N GLU A 177 -1.76 -9.23 2.16
CA GLU A 177 -0.76 -8.77 3.13
C GLU A 177 0.66 -9.05 2.64
N CYS A 178 1.54 -8.10 2.82
CA CYS A 178 2.92 -8.11 2.32
C CYS A 178 3.07 -8.33 0.81
N SER A 179 1.99 -8.19 0.03
CA SER A 179 2.12 -8.18 -1.43
C SER A 179 2.85 -6.93 -1.91
N ILE A 180 3.54 -7.06 -3.05
CA ILE A 180 4.30 -5.99 -3.68
C ILE A 180 3.69 -5.67 -5.05
N THR A 181 3.23 -4.44 -5.22
CA THR A 181 2.87 -3.89 -6.53
C THR A 181 4.00 -2.96 -6.98
N THR A 182 4.64 -3.29 -8.10
CA THR A 182 5.74 -2.51 -8.64
C THR A 182 5.27 -1.64 -9.78
N LEU A 183 5.52 -0.33 -9.65
CA LEU A 183 5.20 0.68 -10.66
C LEU A 183 6.46 1.35 -11.15
N ILE A 184 6.49 1.69 -12.43
CA ILE A 184 7.44 2.66 -12.97
C ILE A 184 6.68 3.94 -13.28
N HIS A 185 7.19 5.06 -12.77
CA HIS A 185 6.76 6.39 -13.15
C HIS A 185 7.81 7.02 -14.08
N ASP A 186 7.38 7.39 -15.27
CA ASP A 186 8.25 8.05 -16.25
C ASP A 186 7.47 9.13 -16.99
N GLN A 187 8.02 10.35 -17.02
CA GLN A 187 7.44 11.50 -17.71
C GLN A 187 5.95 11.75 -17.38
N GLY A 188 5.55 11.58 -16.13
CA GLY A 188 4.17 11.78 -15.68
C GLY A 188 3.24 10.58 -15.85
N ASN A 189 3.71 9.47 -16.42
CA ASN A 189 2.93 8.27 -16.66
C ASN A 189 3.35 7.12 -15.74
N TYR A 190 2.38 6.34 -15.26
CA TYR A 190 2.62 5.14 -14.49
C TYR A 190 2.47 3.89 -15.37
N THR A 191 3.31 2.90 -15.11
CA THR A 191 3.21 1.56 -15.71
C THR A 191 3.32 0.51 -14.61
N ILE A 192 2.38 -0.42 -14.54
CA ILE A 192 2.43 -1.57 -13.62
C ILE A 192 3.43 -2.59 -14.18
N LYS A 193 4.44 -2.97 -13.42
CA LYS A 193 5.42 -4.02 -13.78
C LYS A 193 5.15 -5.34 -13.09
N ALA A 194 4.61 -5.29 -11.87
CA ALA A 194 4.12 -6.43 -11.12
C ALA A 194 2.94 -5.99 -10.28
N PHE A 195 1.90 -6.80 -10.22
CA PHE A 195 0.70 -6.51 -9.45
C PHE A 195 0.56 -7.49 -8.29
N ALA A 196 0.46 -6.96 -7.07
CA ALA A 196 0.17 -7.67 -5.84
C ALA A 196 0.93 -9.01 -5.67
N SER A 197 2.20 -9.07 -6.11
CA SER A 197 3.02 -10.28 -6.04
C SER A 197 3.27 -10.71 -4.59
N THR A 198 3.05 -12.00 -4.32
CA THR A 198 3.32 -12.67 -3.04
C THR A 198 4.32 -13.82 -3.18
N GLU A 199 4.99 -13.95 -4.32
CA GLU A 199 5.90 -15.07 -4.61
C GLU A 199 7.02 -15.23 -3.57
N HIS A 200 7.48 -14.13 -3.00
CA HIS A 200 8.52 -14.13 -1.96
C HIS A 200 8.05 -14.75 -0.64
N LEU A 201 6.73 -14.78 -0.37
CA LEU A 201 6.16 -15.36 0.84
C LEU A 201 6.15 -16.90 0.82
N TYR A 202 6.12 -17.52 -0.36
CA TYR A 202 6.07 -18.98 -0.50
C TYR A 202 7.44 -19.68 -0.31
N LYS A 203 8.52 -18.91 -0.29
CA LYS A 203 9.88 -19.44 -0.08
C LYS A 203 10.24 -19.67 1.40
N LEU A 204 9.27 -19.46 2.30
CA LEU A 204 9.40 -19.70 3.75
C LEU A 204 8.89 -21.08 4.21
N LYS A 205 8.41 -21.90 3.26
CA LYS A 205 7.96 -23.28 3.54
C LYS A 205 9.07 -24.29 3.30
#